data_c6ede63b063cacc7067e55cda98dbbd2
#
_entry.id   c6ede63b063cacc7067e55cda98dbbd2
#
_cell.length_a   1.000
_cell.length_b   1.000
_cell.length_c   1.000
_cell.angle_alpha   90.00
_cell.angle_beta   90.00
_cell.angle_gamma   90.00
#
_symmetry.space_group_name_H-M   'P 1'
#
loop_
_entity.id
_entity.type
_entity.pdbx_description
1 polymer ?
#
loop_
_entity_poly.entity_id
_entity_poly.type
_entity_poly.pdbx_seq_one_letter_code
_entity_poly.pdbx_strand_id
1 'polypeptide(L)'
;MSEKPKTPKKQQVYTLLVQVGRSKEDGLPPKSTGAALMCYASGVDEAEAVRETVAILKQADLAPLDVTGYGTLDERIELGHDIEDDERILMQRALDENSVVVAQMTPFFGDENLDPDVVH
;
A
#
# COMPACT_ATOMS: atom_id res chain seq x y z
N MET A 1 17.75 14.77 27.84
CA MET A 1 17.63 14.93 27.35
C MET A 1 17.59 15.03 26.62
N SER A 2 17.36 14.74 26.61
CA SER A 2 17.24 14.85 25.88
C SER A 2 17.14 14.93 25.04
N GLU A 3 16.96 14.80 24.83
CA GLU A 3 16.82 14.98 24.08
C GLU A 3 16.63 14.94 23.01
N LYS A 4 16.43 14.69 22.95
CA LYS A 4 16.24 14.77 21.98
C LYS A 4 15.70 15.22 21.20
N PRO A 5 15.64 14.60 20.93
CA PRO A 5 15.38 15.45 19.94
C PRO A 5 14.32 16.14 19.78
N LYS A 6 14.42 16.72 19.72
CA LYS A 6 13.62 17.79 19.67
C LYS A 6 13.10 18.08 18.38
N THR A 7 13.72 17.60 17.34
CA THR A 7 13.20 17.78 16.00
C THR A 7 12.11 16.75 15.78
N PRO A 8 10.88 17.15 15.53
CA PRO A 8 9.85 16.17 15.28
C PRO A 8 10.15 15.42 13.99
N LYS A 9 9.73 14.18 13.93
CA LYS A 9 9.89 13.40 12.73
C LYS A 9 9.01 13.98 11.65
N LYS A 10 9.54 14.05 10.44
CA LYS A 10 8.78 14.54 9.30
C LYS A 10 7.86 13.48 8.79
N GLN A 11 6.69 13.92 8.30
CA GLN A 11 5.84 13.05 7.52
C GLN A 11 6.55 12.68 6.24
N GLN A 12 6.46 11.42 5.88
CA GLN A 12 6.99 10.91 4.64
C GLN A 12 5.95 10.03 4.00
N VAL A 13 6.16 9.67 2.75
CA VAL A 13 5.24 8.79 2.04
C VAL A 13 5.90 7.44 1.88
N TYR A 14 5.18 6.40 2.28
CA TYR A 14 5.65 5.03 2.19
C TYR A 14 4.85 4.30 1.13
N THR A 15 5.55 3.51 0.32
CA THR A 15 4.91 2.65 -0.67
C THR A 15 4.64 1.31 -0.01
N LEU A 16 3.38 0.90 -0.01
CA LEU A 16 2.96 -0.34 0.63
C LEU A 16 2.19 -1.19 -0.37
N LEU A 17 2.51 -2.47 -0.39
CA LEU A 17 1.73 -3.44 -1.17
C LEU A 17 0.89 -4.23 -0.18
N VAL A 18 -0.43 -4.15 -0.31
CA VAL A 18 -1.33 -4.80 0.62
C VAL A 18 -2.09 -5.89 -0.10
N GLN A 19 -2.02 -7.10 0.44
CA GLN A 19 -2.83 -8.20 -0.07
C GLN A 19 -4.12 -8.25 0.74
N VAL A 20 -5.24 -8.27 0.04
CA VAL A 20 -6.56 -8.35 0.68
C VAL A 20 -7.26 -9.62 0.25
N GLY A 21 -8.01 -10.20 1.18
CA GLY A 21 -8.88 -11.33 0.86
C GLY A 21 -10.26 -10.83 0.49
N ARG A 22 -11.22 -11.75 0.51
CA ARG A 22 -12.60 -11.40 0.20
C ARG A 22 -13.34 -10.98 1.44
N SER A 23 -14.25 -10.03 1.27
CA SER A 23 -15.19 -9.73 2.30
C SER A 23 -16.51 -9.35 1.63
N LYS A 24 -17.53 -9.13 2.44
CA LYS A 24 -18.91 -9.14 1.94
C LYS A 24 -19.19 -8.01 0.95
N GLU A 25 -18.62 -6.83 1.19
CA GLU A 25 -18.89 -5.69 0.34
C GLU A 25 -17.61 -5.02 -0.08
N ASP A 26 -16.67 -5.86 -0.51
CA ASP A 26 -15.32 -5.39 -0.81
C ASP A 26 -15.18 -4.73 -2.18
N GLY A 27 -16.20 -4.82 -3.03
CA GLY A 27 -16.13 -4.22 -4.35
C GLY A 27 -15.23 -4.90 -5.33
N LEU A 28 -14.64 -6.05 -4.96
CA LEU A 28 -13.77 -6.78 -5.86
C LEU A 28 -14.57 -7.56 -6.89
N PRO A 29 -13.96 -7.93 -8.03
CA PRO A 29 -14.68 -8.71 -9.03
C PRO A 29 -15.24 -9.99 -8.43
N PRO A 30 -16.43 -10.41 -8.84
CA PRO A 30 -17.12 -11.52 -8.18
C PRO A 30 -16.36 -12.82 -8.11
N LYS A 31 -15.54 -13.11 -9.11
CA LYS A 31 -14.81 -14.37 -9.13
C LYS A 31 -13.40 -14.28 -8.62
N SER A 32 -12.99 -13.11 -8.15
CA SER A 32 -11.64 -12.95 -7.62
C SER A 32 -11.53 -13.60 -6.24
N THR A 33 -10.31 -14.03 -5.91
CA THR A 33 -10.03 -14.61 -4.60
C THR A 33 -9.43 -13.59 -3.64
N GLY A 34 -9.18 -12.39 -4.13
CA GLY A 34 -8.58 -11.31 -3.37
C GLY A 34 -7.95 -10.35 -4.35
N ALA A 35 -7.07 -9.50 -3.85
CA ALA A 35 -6.39 -8.52 -4.70
C ALA A 35 -5.11 -8.04 -4.04
N ALA A 36 -4.24 -7.43 -4.84
CA ALA A 36 -3.09 -6.69 -4.34
C ALA A 36 -3.34 -5.21 -4.60
N LEU A 37 -3.14 -4.40 -3.57
CA LEU A 37 -3.33 -2.96 -3.67
C LEU A 37 -2.00 -2.27 -3.48
N MET A 38 -1.62 -1.43 -4.44
CA MET A 38 -0.45 -0.59 -4.28
C MET A 38 -0.91 0.72 -3.66
N CYS A 39 -0.38 1.04 -2.48
CA CYS A 39 -0.82 2.20 -1.72
C CYS A 39 0.35 3.13 -1.42
N TYR A 40 0.08 4.42 -1.41
CA TYR A 40 1.01 5.42 -0.92
C TYR A 40 0.40 6.02 0.33
N ALA A 41 1.12 5.90 1.44
CA ALA A 41 0.58 6.29 2.73
C ALA A 41 1.53 7.21 3.47
N SER A 42 0.99 8.31 3.98
CA SER A 42 1.77 9.25 4.76
C SER A 42 1.93 8.75 6.19
N GLY A 43 3.09 8.99 6.78
CA GLY A 43 3.34 8.67 8.18
C GLY A 43 4.69 9.17 8.62
N VAL A 44 4.89 9.26 9.92
CA VAL A 44 6.20 9.64 10.47
C VAL A 44 7.17 8.46 10.44
N ASP A 45 6.62 7.25 10.37
CA ASP A 45 7.40 6.05 10.16
C ASP A 45 6.53 5.02 9.45
N GLU A 46 7.14 3.91 9.07
CA GLU A 46 6.43 2.90 8.31
C GLU A 46 5.30 2.28 9.12
N ALA A 47 5.51 2.09 10.41
CA ALA A 47 4.49 1.47 11.26
C ALA A 47 3.21 2.32 11.26
N GLU A 48 3.36 3.63 11.32
CA GLU A 48 2.19 4.50 11.27
C GLU A 48 1.50 4.41 9.91
N ALA A 49 2.29 4.42 8.83
CA ALA A 49 1.72 4.31 7.49
C ALA A 49 0.95 3.02 7.33
N VAL A 50 1.48 1.91 7.85
CA VAL A 50 0.80 0.61 7.78
C VAL A 50 -0.51 0.66 8.57
N ARG A 51 -0.48 1.19 9.79
CA ARG A 51 -1.69 1.24 10.61
C ARG A 51 -2.80 2.05 9.93
N GLU A 52 -2.42 3.21 9.38
CA GLU A 52 -3.40 4.06 8.71
C GLU A 52 -3.97 3.38 7.48
N THR A 53 -3.11 2.71 6.72
CA THR A 53 -3.55 2.00 5.52
C THR A 53 -4.52 0.89 5.88
N VAL A 54 -4.19 0.08 6.87
CA VAL A 54 -5.05 -1.01 7.29
C VAL A 54 -6.41 -0.46 7.76
N ALA A 55 -6.40 0.62 8.53
CA ALA A 55 -7.64 1.21 9.03
C ALA A 55 -8.53 1.70 7.89
N ILE A 56 -7.93 2.39 6.91
CA ILE A 56 -8.68 2.91 5.78
C ILE A 56 -9.28 1.78 4.95
N LEU A 57 -8.49 0.73 4.70
CA LEU A 57 -8.98 -0.39 3.90
C LEU A 57 -10.10 -1.13 4.60
N LYS A 58 -10.03 -1.28 5.93
CA LYS A 58 -11.11 -1.90 6.67
C LYS A 58 -12.39 -1.06 6.62
N GLN A 59 -12.25 0.27 6.63
CA GLN A 59 -13.40 1.14 6.50
C GLN A 59 -14.07 0.99 5.14
N ALA A 60 -13.30 0.58 4.14
CA ALA A 60 -13.82 0.36 2.79
C ALA A 60 -14.29 -1.09 2.59
N ASP A 61 -14.45 -1.83 3.67
CA ASP A 61 -14.93 -3.22 3.66
C ASP A 61 -13.98 -4.17 2.96
N LEU A 62 -12.69 -3.82 2.94
CA LEU A 62 -11.67 -4.73 2.46
C LEU A 62 -11.09 -5.51 3.63
N ALA A 63 -10.48 -6.63 3.33
CA ALA A 63 -9.94 -7.54 4.34
C ALA A 63 -8.42 -7.66 4.19
N PRO A 64 -7.65 -6.72 4.76
CA PRO A 64 -6.19 -6.78 4.64
C PRO A 64 -5.64 -8.04 5.28
N LEU A 65 -4.79 -8.75 4.56
CA LEU A 65 -4.18 -9.99 5.02
C LEU A 65 -2.69 -9.83 5.28
N ASP A 66 -2.02 -9.04 4.46
CA ASP A 66 -0.58 -8.91 4.54
C ASP A 66 -0.15 -7.58 3.94
N VAL A 67 0.88 -6.98 4.52
CA VAL A 67 1.41 -5.70 4.04
C VAL A 67 2.91 -5.85 3.85
N THR A 68 3.39 -5.48 2.65
CA THR A 68 4.81 -5.44 2.35
C THR A 68 5.19 -3.98 2.14
N GLY A 69 6.20 -3.50 2.87
CA GLY A 69 6.66 -2.13 2.74
C GLY A 69 7.87 -2.03 1.83
N TYR A 70 7.86 -1.04 0.95
CA TYR A 70 8.98 -0.77 0.06
C TYR A 70 9.74 0.49 0.44
N GLY A 71 9.30 1.16 1.51
CA GLY A 71 10.01 2.31 2.03
C GLY A 71 9.53 3.63 1.46
N THR A 72 10.28 4.68 1.77
CA THR A 72 9.97 6.02 1.31
C THR A 72 10.39 6.21 -0.15
N LEU A 73 10.00 7.35 -0.72
CA LEU A 73 10.44 7.68 -2.08
C LEU A 73 11.96 7.66 -2.18
N ASP A 74 12.64 8.29 -1.22
CA ASP A 74 14.10 8.33 -1.25
C ASP A 74 14.70 6.94 -1.16
N GLU A 75 14.15 6.09 -0.30
CA GLU A 75 14.64 4.73 -0.18
C GLU A 75 14.43 3.93 -1.45
N ARG A 76 13.30 4.12 -2.12
CA ARG A 76 13.05 3.44 -3.37
C ARG A 76 14.02 3.88 -4.46
N ILE A 77 14.31 5.18 -4.50
CA ILE A 77 15.27 5.70 -5.46
C ILE A 77 16.65 5.10 -5.22
N GLU A 78 17.05 5.00 -3.95
CA GLU A 78 18.35 4.39 -3.60
C GLU A 78 18.42 2.93 -3.99
N LEU A 79 17.28 2.24 -3.98
CA LEU A 79 17.22 0.84 -4.37
C LEU A 79 17.18 0.65 -5.88
N GLY A 80 17.17 1.73 -6.63
CA GLY A 80 17.16 1.65 -8.09
C GLY A 80 15.79 1.59 -8.71
N HIS A 81 14.73 1.84 -7.93
CA HIS A 81 13.39 1.86 -8.49
C HIS A 81 13.20 3.07 -9.38
N ASP A 82 12.55 2.83 -10.50
CA ASP A 82 12.23 3.89 -11.45
C ASP A 82 10.85 4.44 -11.10
N ILE A 83 10.81 5.64 -10.55
CA ILE A 83 9.57 6.23 -10.06
C ILE A 83 9.03 7.18 -11.13
N GLU A 84 7.90 6.81 -11.72
CA GLU A 84 7.27 7.60 -12.76
C GLU A 84 6.65 8.86 -12.20
N ASP A 85 6.44 9.84 -13.06
CA ASP A 85 5.83 11.10 -12.64
C ASP A 85 4.43 10.88 -12.03
N ASP A 86 3.66 9.97 -12.62
CA ASP A 86 2.32 9.66 -12.09
C ASP A 86 2.39 9.18 -10.65
N GLU A 87 3.37 8.34 -10.33
CA GLU A 87 3.55 7.87 -8.97
C GLU A 87 3.92 9.01 -8.03
N ARG A 88 4.82 9.90 -8.50
CA ARG A 88 5.24 11.02 -7.67
C ARG A 88 4.08 11.95 -7.34
N ILE A 89 3.19 12.16 -8.29
CA ILE A 89 2.01 12.99 -8.08
C ILE A 89 1.13 12.38 -6.99
N LEU A 90 0.89 11.06 -7.07
CA LEU A 90 0.07 10.39 -6.07
C LEU A 90 0.74 10.38 -4.70
N MET A 91 2.05 10.19 -4.67
CA MET A 91 2.80 10.24 -3.42
C MET A 91 2.72 11.61 -2.78
N GLN A 92 2.89 12.66 -3.61
CA GLN A 92 2.82 14.01 -3.09
C GLN A 92 1.43 14.32 -2.56
N ARG A 93 0.41 13.82 -3.24
CA ARG A 93 -0.97 13.99 -2.77
C ARG A 93 -1.18 13.33 -1.41
N ALA A 94 -0.66 12.10 -1.25
CA ALA A 94 -0.78 11.41 0.04
C ALA A 94 -0.11 12.21 1.14
N LEU A 95 1.05 12.80 0.85
CA LEU A 95 1.77 13.58 1.83
C LEU A 95 1.03 14.87 2.16
N ASP A 96 0.57 15.59 1.13
CA ASP A 96 -0.09 16.87 1.34
C ASP A 96 -1.38 16.73 2.13
N GLU A 97 -2.11 15.64 1.88
CA GLU A 97 -3.38 15.40 2.53
C GLU A 97 -3.25 14.56 3.80
N ASN A 98 -2.02 14.12 4.10
CA ASN A 98 -1.75 13.22 5.22
C ASN A 98 -2.71 12.03 5.16
N SER A 99 -2.70 11.35 4.04
CA SER A 99 -3.71 10.34 3.74
C SER A 99 -3.09 9.11 3.10
N VAL A 100 -3.95 8.16 2.79
CA VAL A 100 -3.59 6.94 2.06
C VAL A 100 -4.23 7.02 0.68
N VAL A 101 -3.40 6.84 -0.36
CA VAL A 101 -3.87 6.83 -1.74
C VAL A 101 -3.70 5.43 -2.29
N VAL A 102 -4.78 4.81 -2.75
CA VAL A 102 -4.70 3.51 -3.42
C VAL A 102 -4.46 3.79 -4.89
N ALA A 103 -3.26 3.46 -5.34
CA ALA A 103 -2.84 3.81 -6.69
C ALA A 103 -3.22 2.76 -7.72
N GLN A 104 -3.30 1.50 -7.30
CA GLN A 104 -3.53 0.42 -8.22
C GLN A 104 -4.11 -0.77 -7.48
N MET A 105 -5.04 -1.47 -8.13
CA MET A 105 -5.60 -2.70 -7.59
C MET A 105 -5.50 -3.77 -8.66
N THR A 106 -4.94 -4.92 -8.28
CA THR A 106 -4.79 -6.05 -9.17
C THR A 106 -5.52 -7.24 -8.56
N PRO A 107 -6.68 -7.62 -9.10
CA PRO A 107 -7.42 -8.75 -8.53
C PRO A 107 -6.76 -10.08 -8.87
N PHE A 108 -6.93 -11.05 -7.98
CA PHE A 108 -6.43 -12.42 -8.18
C PHE A 108 -7.58 -13.33 -8.54
N PHE A 109 -7.32 -14.26 -9.46
CA PHE A 109 -8.32 -15.24 -9.85
C PHE A 109 -7.70 -16.62 -9.67
N GLY A 110 -8.18 -17.34 -8.67
CA GLY A 110 -7.58 -18.59 -8.28
C GLY A 110 -7.45 -19.62 -9.40
N ASP A 111 -8.47 -19.71 -10.24
CA ASP A 111 -8.46 -20.67 -11.34
C ASP A 111 -7.32 -20.42 -12.30
N GLU A 112 -7.01 -19.15 -12.55
CA GLU A 112 -5.93 -18.80 -13.45
C GLU A 112 -4.58 -19.15 -12.88
N ASN A 113 -4.45 -19.04 -11.58
CA ASN A 113 -3.20 -19.37 -10.92
C ASN A 113 -2.90 -20.84 -10.91
N LEU A 114 -3.92 -21.68 -10.98
CA LEU A 114 -3.75 -23.11 -10.95
C LEU A 114 -3.30 -23.68 -12.27
N ASP A 115 -3.42 -23.03 -13.22
CA ASP A 115 -3.10 -23.53 -14.52
C ASP A 115 -1.64 -23.81 -14.83
N PRO A 116 -1.72 -24.13 -14.93
CA PRO A 116 -0.84 -24.51 -15.25
C PRO A 116 -0.28 -24.90 -15.72
N ASP A 117 -0.51 -24.89 -15.39
CA ASP A 117 0.15 -25.14 -15.49
C ASP A 117 0.43 -25.41 -15.56
N VAL A 118 -0.08 -25.52 -15.38
CA VAL A 118 0.22 -25.56 -15.08
C VAL A 118 0.53 -26.02 -15.13
N VAL A 119 0.35 -26.32 -15.19
CA VAL A 119 0.68 -26.55 -15.01
C VAL A 119 1.00 -26.83 -15.19
N HIS A 120 0.72 -27.13 -15.28
CA HIS A 120 0.92 -27.08 -15.22
C HIS A 120 1.22 -27.21 -15.47
#